data_25052047929e4e6ada4b23344aa22f1a
#
_entry.id   25052047929e4e6ada4b23344aa22f1a
#
_cell.length_a   1.000
_cell.length_b   1.000
_cell.length_c   1.000
_cell.angle_alpha   90.00
_cell.angle_beta   90.00
_cell.angle_gamma   90.00
#
_symmetry.space_group_name_H-M   'P 1'
#
loop_
_entity.id
_entity.type
_entity.pdbx_description
1 polymer ?
#
loop_
_entity_poly.entity_id
_entity_poly.type
_entity_poly.pdbx_seq_one_letter_code
_entity_poly.pdbx_strand_id
1 'polypeptide(L)'
;MFSNKNDKIEKVDKILTNEAFEERQVDFADINLAIESGDHFEVHYHGPEDKQPVVTQNEQQLRLKQPETDRKNGRFWQKGLFKIEVVTSSDVGKVKITIPKDHHLREAYIGLASGDTKMRDINIDELEFGSASGDLKIDKLNVNKLSLSIVSGDAKLDQVKIDSGNADLTSGNFILKNSQIMKILAVTTVSGDNLIENVEVDQCDLTTLSGDNTIFGGNATHAQIGKETNGSHLKMSAVSGDNTVK
;
A
#
# COMPACT_ATOMS: atom_id res chain seq x y z
N MET A 1 38.04 -17.66 -26.38
CA MET A 1 38.20 -16.43 -25.58
C MET A 1 36.84 -15.81 -25.39
N PHE A 2 36.12 -16.24 -24.38
CA PHE A 2 34.78 -15.70 -24.07
C PHE A 2 34.97 -14.50 -23.15
N SER A 3 34.71 -13.30 -23.68
CA SER A 3 34.68 -12.08 -22.90
C SER A 3 33.44 -12.08 -22.04
N ASN A 4 33.59 -12.33 -20.73
CA ASN A 4 32.56 -12.01 -19.72
C ASN A 4 32.52 -10.49 -19.60
N LYS A 5 31.67 -9.83 -20.41
CA LYS A 5 31.20 -8.50 -20.08
C LYS A 5 30.19 -8.66 -18.92
N ASN A 6 30.64 -8.47 -17.70
CA ASN A 6 29.78 -8.03 -16.61
C ASN A 6 29.33 -6.63 -17.00
N ASP A 7 28.18 -6.53 -17.66
CA ASP A 7 27.53 -5.23 -17.88
C ASP A 7 27.08 -4.74 -16.50
N LYS A 8 27.92 -3.90 -15.90
CA LYS A 8 27.63 -3.23 -14.64
C LYS A 8 26.47 -2.27 -14.91
N ILE A 9 25.27 -2.60 -14.43
CA ILE A 9 24.10 -1.74 -14.56
C ILE A 9 24.44 -0.41 -13.89
N GLU A 10 24.34 0.67 -14.66
CA GLU A 10 24.58 2.02 -14.15
C GLU A 10 23.45 2.44 -13.22
N LYS A 11 23.80 3.05 -12.09
CA LYS A 11 22.82 3.61 -11.16
C LYS A 11 22.65 5.08 -11.47
N VAL A 12 21.42 5.52 -11.48
CA VAL A 12 21.04 6.92 -11.70
C VAL A 12 20.36 7.49 -10.47
N ASP A 13 20.49 8.78 -10.30
CA ASP A 13 19.87 9.59 -9.26
C ASP A 13 19.30 10.83 -9.95
N LYS A 14 17.98 10.87 -10.14
CA LYS A 14 17.34 11.88 -11.02
C LYS A 14 16.00 12.34 -10.48
N ILE A 15 15.75 13.62 -10.61
CA ILE A 15 14.40 14.19 -10.53
C ILE A 15 13.71 13.88 -11.86
N LEU A 16 12.58 13.19 -11.77
CA LEU A 16 11.78 12.81 -12.94
C LEU A 16 10.79 13.90 -13.34
N THR A 17 10.20 14.58 -12.35
CA THR A 17 9.34 15.76 -12.54
C THR A 17 9.23 16.54 -11.22
N ASN A 18 8.95 17.84 -11.32
CA ASN A 18 8.61 18.73 -10.22
C ASN A 18 7.32 19.52 -10.47
N GLU A 19 6.54 19.10 -11.47
CA GLU A 19 5.26 19.72 -11.78
C GLU A 19 4.16 19.24 -10.82
N ALA A 20 3.18 20.11 -10.56
CA ALA A 20 2.04 19.81 -9.70
C ALA A 20 1.10 18.77 -10.30
N PHE A 21 0.44 17.98 -9.46
CA PHE A 21 -0.58 17.01 -9.84
C PHE A 21 -1.63 16.83 -8.72
N GLU A 22 -2.83 16.42 -9.08
CA GLU A 22 -3.92 16.12 -8.15
C GLU A 22 -4.26 14.63 -8.10
N GLU A 23 -4.00 13.94 -9.19
CA GLU A 23 -4.22 12.50 -9.35
C GLU A 23 -2.91 11.82 -9.71
N ARG A 24 -2.74 10.58 -9.26
CA ARG A 24 -1.57 9.79 -9.64
C ARG A 24 -1.91 8.33 -9.87
N GLN A 25 -1.24 7.77 -10.85
CA GLN A 25 -1.22 6.35 -11.11
C GLN A 25 0.23 5.86 -11.09
N VAL A 26 0.50 4.83 -10.30
CA VAL A 26 1.83 4.23 -10.15
C VAL A 26 1.71 2.75 -10.43
N ASP A 27 2.48 2.26 -11.40
CA ASP A 27 2.55 0.86 -11.77
C ASP A 27 4.03 0.40 -11.78
N PHE A 28 4.43 -0.32 -10.75
CA PHE A 28 5.80 -0.80 -10.60
C PHE A 28 5.87 -2.33 -10.50
N ALA A 29 6.92 -2.89 -11.09
CA ALA A 29 7.23 -4.31 -10.97
C ALA A 29 8.06 -4.61 -9.72
N ASP A 30 9.18 -3.92 -9.51
CA ASP A 30 10.14 -4.20 -8.43
C ASP A 30 10.83 -2.92 -7.89
N ILE A 31 10.06 -1.87 -7.65
CA ILE A 31 10.55 -0.57 -7.14
C ILE A 31 9.93 -0.29 -5.77
N ASN A 32 10.74 0.13 -4.82
CA ASN A 32 10.24 0.65 -3.56
C ASN A 32 9.68 2.07 -3.74
N LEU A 33 8.52 2.32 -3.15
CA LEU A 33 7.83 3.59 -3.25
C LEU A 33 7.81 4.30 -1.89
N ALA A 34 8.18 5.57 -1.88
CA ALA A 34 7.98 6.46 -0.74
C ALA A 34 7.16 7.67 -1.18
N ILE A 35 6.11 8.01 -0.43
CA ILE A 35 5.27 9.17 -0.66
C ILE A 35 5.19 9.95 0.65
N GLU A 36 5.61 11.20 0.63
CA GLU A 36 5.65 12.00 1.84
C GLU A 36 5.33 13.47 1.59
N SER A 37 4.83 14.15 2.61
CA SER A 37 4.65 15.60 2.56
C SER A 37 5.99 16.32 2.62
N GLY A 38 6.07 17.47 1.94
CA GLY A 38 7.24 18.36 1.91
C GLY A 38 6.86 19.77 1.53
N ASP A 39 7.78 20.52 0.95
CA ASP A 39 7.57 21.92 0.62
C ASP A 39 7.20 22.16 -0.86
N HIS A 40 7.40 21.17 -1.71
CA HIS A 40 7.17 21.25 -3.15
C HIS A 40 6.78 19.89 -3.74
N PHE A 41 6.34 19.88 -5.00
CA PHE A 41 6.16 18.65 -5.77
C PHE A 41 7.51 18.18 -6.30
N GLU A 42 7.82 16.92 -6.09
CA GLU A 42 9.00 16.27 -6.65
C GLU A 42 8.76 14.76 -6.81
N VAL A 43 9.16 14.22 -7.93
CA VAL A 43 9.31 12.77 -8.14
C VAL A 43 10.77 12.49 -8.39
N HIS A 44 11.38 11.80 -7.46
CA HIS A 44 12.81 11.47 -7.49
C HIS A 44 13.01 9.97 -7.63
N TYR A 45 13.89 9.57 -8.54
CA TYR A 45 14.27 8.17 -8.73
C TYR A 45 15.74 7.95 -8.40
N HIS A 46 15.99 6.91 -7.62
CA HIS A 46 17.33 6.40 -7.36
C HIS A 46 17.36 4.89 -7.60
N GLY A 47 18.23 4.43 -8.51
CA GLY A 47 18.32 3.00 -8.81
C GLY A 47 18.96 2.69 -10.16
N PRO A 48 18.83 1.43 -10.62
CA PRO A 48 19.31 1.00 -11.93
C PRO A 48 18.65 1.79 -13.07
N GLU A 49 19.45 2.24 -14.04
CA GLU A 49 18.95 3.06 -15.15
C GLU A 49 17.89 2.32 -16.00
N ASP A 50 18.05 1.03 -16.19
CA ASP A 50 17.12 0.18 -16.95
C ASP A 50 15.77 -0.01 -16.26
N LYS A 51 15.65 0.32 -14.96
CA LYS A 51 14.42 0.29 -14.19
C LYS A 51 13.79 1.66 -13.95
N GLN A 52 14.41 2.73 -14.45
CA GLN A 52 13.90 4.08 -14.27
C GLN A 52 12.47 4.20 -14.81
N PRO A 53 11.49 4.66 -13.99
CA PRO A 53 10.12 4.81 -14.44
C PRO A 53 9.98 5.84 -15.56
N VAL A 54 9.08 5.54 -16.49
CA VAL A 54 8.61 6.50 -17.48
C VAL A 54 7.55 7.37 -16.83
N VAL A 55 7.73 8.67 -16.94
CA VAL A 55 6.78 9.67 -16.46
C VAL A 55 5.90 10.11 -17.62
N THR A 56 4.60 10.09 -17.43
CA THR A 56 3.64 10.75 -18.28
C THR A 56 2.81 11.68 -17.42
N GLN A 57 2.80 12.96 -17.73
CA GLN A 57 2.09 13.96 -16.96
C GLN A 57 1.24 14.84 -17.87
N ASN A 58 0.03 15.16 -17.42
CA ASN A 58 -0.80 16.22 -17.95
C ASN A 58 -1.11 17.19 -16.77
N GLU A 59 -1.91 18.22 -17.01
CA GLU A 59 -2.17 19.29 -16.03
C GLU A 59 -2.63 18.80 -14.64
N GLN A 60 -3.26 17.64 -14.54
CA GLN A 60 -3.82 17.13 -13.29
C GLN A 60 -3.34 15.73 -12.91
N GLN A 61 -2.90 14.93 -13.88
CA GLN A 61 -2.58 13.52 -13.65
C GLN A 61 -1.11 13.21 -13.87
N LEU A 62 -0.49 12.61 -12.85
CA LEU A 62 0.84 12.02 -12.92
C LEU A 62 0.72 10.50 -13.08
N ARG A 63 1.34 9.94 -14.12
CA ARG A 63 1.47 8.50 -14.30
C ARG A 63 2.94 8.11 -14.30
N LEU A 64 3.28 7.17 -13.44
CA LEU A 64 4.60 6.55 -13.35
C LEU A 64 4.47 5.07 -13.72
N LYS A 65 5.15 4.64 -14.74
CA LYS A 65 5.17 3.24 -15.15
C LYS A 65 6.60 2.75 -15.27
N GLN A 66 6.91 1.65 -14.59
CA GLN A 66 8.21 0.98 -14.78
C GLN A 66 8.24 0.35 -16.17
N PRO A 67 9.31 0.55 -16.98
CA PRO A 67 9.45 -0.10 -18.27
C PRO A 67 9.54 -1.60 -18.10
N GLU A 68 8.95 -2.34 -19.03
CA GLU A 68 9.19 -3.77 -19.15
C GLU A 68 10.65 -3.97 -19.55
N THR A 69 11.45 -4.56 -18.68
CA THR A 69 12.83 -4.90 -19.03
C THR A 69 12.82 -6.03 -20.04
N ASP A 70 13.19 -5.72 -21.28
CA ASP A 70 13.41 -6.73 -22.34
C ASP A 70 14.62 -7.60 -21.96
N ARG A 71 14.44 -8.56 -21.08
CA ARG A 71 15.42 -9.63 -20.94
C ARG A 71 15.22 -10.58 -22.10
N LYS A 72 16.15 -10.58 -23.02
CA LYS A 72 16.23 -11.39 -24.25
C LYS A 72 16.18 -12.92 -24.06
N ASN A 73 15.59 -13.46 -23.01
CA ASN A 73 15.43 -14.88 -22.79
C ASN A 73 14.14 -15.26 -22.02
N GLY A 74 13.00 -14.68 -22.39
CA GLY A 74 11.72 -15.11 -21.86
C GLY A 74 10.61 -14.75 -22.81
N ARG A 75 10.09 -15.70 -23.60
CA ARG A 75 8.88 -15.54 -24.39
C ARG A 75 7.73 -15.17 -23.48
N PHE A 76 7.20 -13.97 -23.66
CA PHE A 76 6.07 -13.49 -22.93
C PHE A 76 4.75 -14.08 -23.48
N TRP A 77 3.92 -14.60 -22.62
CA TRP A 77 2.65 -15.22 -22.93
C TRP A 77 1.47 -14.33 -22.60
N GLN A 78 0.69 -14.08 -23.60
CA GLN A 78 -0.66 -13.53 -23.48
C GLN A 78 -1.62 -14.61 -22.96
N LYS A 79 -2.48 -14.21 -22.02
CA LYS A 79 -3.63 -14.92 -21.43
C LYS A 79 -3.36 -15.89 -20.28
N GLY A 80 -3.69 -15.38 -19.08
CA GLY A 80 -4.37 -16.19 -18.06
C GLY A 80 -3.50 -17.19 -17.34
N LEU A 81 -2.61 -16.71 -16.47
CA LEU A 81 -2.15 -17.32 -15.22
C LEU A 81 -0.90 -16.55 -14.76
N PHE A 82 -0.93 -16.06 -13.56
CA PHE A 82 0.22 -15.39 -12.96
C PHE A 82 1.42 -16.32 -12.91
N LYS A 83 2.43 -16.08 -13.72
CA LYS A 83 3.74 -16.70 -13.55
C LYS A 83 4.65 -15.67 -12.95
N ILE A 84 4.83 -15.71 -11.63
CA ILE A 84 5.80 -14.89 -10.92
C ILE A 84 7.17 -15.51 -11.18
N GLU A 85 7.97 -14.86 -11.99
CA GLU A 85 9.38 -15.17 -12.10
C GLU A 85 10.14 -14.28 -11.10
N VAL A 86 10.55 -14.87 -9.97
CA VAL A 86 11.34 -14.18 -8.96
C VAL A 86 12.73 -13.96 -9.52
N VAL A 87 13.01 -12.75 -9.94
CA VAL A 87 14.35 -12.35 -10.29
C VAL A 87 15.00 -11.70 -9.06
N THR A 88 15.88 -12.42 -8.43
CA THR A 88 16.76 -11.88 -7.37
C THR A 88 17.80 -10.95 -7.99
N SER A 89 17.47 -9.67 -8.21
CA SER A 89 18.46 -8.63 -8.42
C SER A 89 18.63 -7.87 -7.11
N SER A 90 19.83 -7.77 -6.62
CA SER A 90 20.20 -7.10 -5.37
C SER A 90 20.03 -5.56 -5.40
N ASP A 91 19.67 -5.00 -6.54
CA ASP A 91 19.51 -3.56 -6.76
C ASP A 91 18.05 -3.22 -7.04
N VAL A 92 17.31 -2.95 -5.98
CA VAL A 92 15.93 -2.46 -6.04
C VAL A 92 15.95 -0.95 -6.25
N GLY A 93 15.25 -0.46 -7.28
CA GLY A 93 15.04 0.96 -7.48
C GLY A 93 14.17 1.57 -6.38
N LYS A 94 14.29 2.87 -6.15
CA LYS A 94 13.46 3.62 -5.22
C LYS A 94 12.89 4.85 -5.91
N VAL A 95 11.58 5.01 -5.84
CA VAL A 95 10.91 6.27 -6.17
C VAL A 95 10.47 6.96 -4.90
N LYS A 96 10.77 8.24 -4.80
CA LYS A 96 10.27 9.13 -3.76
C LYS A 96 9.39 10.19 -4.40
N ILE A 97 8.16 10.31 -3.92
CA ILE A 97 7.20 11.33 -4.32
C ILE A 97 7.03 12.29 -3.14
N THR A 98 7.37 13.53 -3.33
CA THR A 98 7.16 14.60 -2.36
C THR A 98 5.97 15.44 -2.80
N ILE A 99 5.09 15.80 -1.85
CA ILE A 99 3.85 16.53 -2.09
C ILE A 99 3.79 17.68 -1.07
N PRO A 100 3.44 18.92 -1.45
CA PRO A 100 3.29 20.00 -0.49
C PRO A 100 2.35 19.65 0.66
N LYS A 101 2.71 20.05 1.89
CA LYS A 101 1.96 19.68 3.12
C LYS A 101 0.48 20.06 3.10
N ASP A 102 0.18 21.21 2.50
CA ASP A 102 -1.19 21.74 2.42
C ASP A 102 -1.94 21.24 1.18
N HIS A 103 -1.30 20.38 0.38
CA HIS A 103 -1.92 19.84 -0.83
C HIS A 103 -2.77 18.63 -0.51
N HIS A 104 -3.99 18.64 -1.05
CA HIS A 104 -4.95 17.56 -0.97
C HIS A 104 -5.02 16.83 -2.31
N LEU A 105 -4.70 15.54 -2.31
CA LEU A 105 -4.83 14.70 -3.50
C LEU A 105 -6.25 14.23 -3.66
N ARG A 106 -6.77 14.21 -4.89
CA ARG A 106 -8.07 13.60 -5.18
C ARG A 106 -7.99 12.08 -5.20
N GLU A 107 -7.11 11.55 -5.98
CA GLU A 107 -7.04 10.10 -6.22
C GLU A 107 -5.59 9.61 -6.29
N ALA A 108 -5.34 8.42 -5.75
CA ALA A 108 -4.10 7.68 -5.95
C ALA A 108 -4.39 6.21 -6.23
N TYR A 109 -3.97 5.75 -7.40
CA TYR A 109 -3.95 4.34 -7.78
C TYR A 109 -2.51 3.84 -7.79
N ILE A 110 -2.20 2.89 -6.94
CA ILE A 110 -0.84 2.37 -6.75
C ILE A 110 -0.86 0.86 -6.91
N GLY A 111 -0.21 0.36 -7.94
CA GLY A 111 -0.03 -1.06 -8.22
C GLY A 111 1.43 -1.47 -8.17
N LEU A 112 1.78 -2.46 -7.36
CA LEU A 112 3.13 -3.02 -7.28
C LEU A 112 3.08 -4.54 -7.46
N ALA A 113 3.95 -5.09 -8.31
CA ALA A 113 4.14 -6.52 -8.28
C ALA A 113 5.08 -6.93 -7.13
N SER A 114 6.07 -6.09 -6.82
CA SER A 114 7.01 -6.32 -5.72
C SER A 114 7.63 -5.00 -5.27
N GLY A 115 7.91 -4.88 -4.00
CA GLY A 115 8.54 -3.70 -3.40
C GLY A 115 7.72 -3.12 -2.25
N ASP A 116 8.41 -2.50 -1.32
CA ASP A 116 7.79 -1.90 -0.15
C ASP A 116 7.28 -0.49 -0.46
N THR A 117 6.12 -0.16 0.13
CA THR A 117 5.55 1.18 0.05
C THR A 117 5.50 1.84 1.42
N LYS A 118 5.94 3.09 1.46
CA LYS A 118 5.82 3.96 2.64
C LYS A 118 5.09 5.24 2.28
N MET A 119 4.06 5.57 3.04
CA MET A 119 3.32 6.83 2.90
C MET A 119 3.36 7.59 4.22
N ARG A 120 3.55 8.90 4.15
CA ARG A 120 3.66 9.73 5.36
C ARG A 120 3.05 11.10 5.19
N ASP A 121 2.16 11.47 6.13
CA ASP A 121 1.60 12.80 6.29
C ASP A 121 0.88 13.30 5.02
N ILE A 122 -0.08 12.51 4.52
CA ILE A 122 -0.79 12.74 3.27
C ILE A 122 -2.29 12.95 3.53
N ASN A 123 -2.89 13.87 2.77
CA ASN A 123 -4.34 14.03 2.68
C ASN A 123 -4.81 13.61 1.28
N ILE A 124 -5.80 12.71 1.23
CA ILE A 124 -6.26 12.16 -0.04
C ILE A 124 -7.74 11.77 0.03
N ASP A 125 -8.51 12.00 -1.04
CA ASP A 125 -9.91 11.57 -1.06
C ASP A 125 -10.03 10.06 -1.31
N GLU A 126 -9.37 9.53 -2.32
CA GLU A 126 -9.43 8.10 -2.65
C GLU A 126 -8.04 7.50 -2.82
N LEU A 127 -7.74 6.47 -2.01
CA LEU A 127 -6.53 5.68 -2.13
C LEU A 127 -6.90 4.24 -2.49
N GLU A 128 -6.45 3.79 -3.65
CA GLU A 128 -6.44 2.40 -4.05
C GLU A 128 -5.01 1.88 -4.13
N PHE A 129 -4.70 0.87 -3.34
CA PHE A 129 -3.39 0.25 -3.27
C PHE A 129 -3.49 -1.25 -3.51
N GLY A 130 -2.73 -1.74 -4.48
CA GLY A 130 -2.60 -3.17 -4.79
C GLY A 130 -1.14 -3.61 -4.78
N SER A 131 -0.83 -4.70 -4.05
CA SER A 131 0.51 -5.30 -4.07
C SER A 131 0.44 -6.82 -4.16
N ALA A 132 1.25 -7.40 -5.04
CA ALA A 132 1.40 -8.85 -5.05
C ALA A 132 2.42 -9.32 -4.00
N SER A 133 3.48 -8.52 -3.75
CA SER A 133 4.48 -8.82 -2.71
C SER A 133 5.13 -7.54 -2.21
N GLY A 134 5.27 -7.43 -0.91
CA GLY A 134 5.89 -6.28 -0.22
C GLY A 134 4.99 -5.65 0.83
N ASP A 135 5.60 -4.94 1.74
CA ASP A 135 4.91 -4.34 2.87
C ASP A 135 4.38 -2.93 2.56
N LEU A 136 3.20 -2.62 3.10
CA LEU A 136 2.65 -1.27 3.13
C LEU A 136 2.78 -0.68 4.53
N LYS A 137 3.44 0.47 4.62
CA LYS A 137 3.49 1.26 5.84
C LYS A 137 2.93 2.65 5.62
N ILE A 138 1.91 3.02 6.38
CA ILE A 138 1.29 4.34 6.38
C ILE A 138 1.43 4.98 7.76
N ASP A 139 1.91 6.21 7.79
CA ASP A 139 2.04 7.04 9.00
C ASP A 139 1.40 8.41 8.72
N LYS A 140 0.36 8.74 9.45
CA LYS A 140 -0.46 9.95 9.28
C LYS A 140 -1.08 10.07 7.88
N LEU A 141 -2.26 9.55 7.74
CA LEU A 141 -3.06 9.67 6.52
C LEU A 141 -4.47 10.11 6.88
N ASN A 142 -4.98 11.11 6.17
CA ASN A 142 -6.42 11.38 6.13
C ASN A 142 -6.96 10.90 4.79
N VAL A 143 -7.94 9.99 4.82
CA VAL A 143 -8.50 9.40 3.60
C VAL A 143 -10.02 9.25 3.71
N ASN A 144 -10.73 9.67 2.66
CA ASN A 144 -12.19 9.51 2.60
C ASN A 144 -12.55 8.07 2.18
N LYS A 145 -11.86 7.54 1.16
CA LYS A 145 -12.09 6.16 0.70
C LYS A 145 -10.76 5.41 0.57
N LEU A 146 -10.64 4.33 1.33
CA LEU A 146 -9.44 3.46 1.34
C LEU A 146 -9.77 2.10 0.73
N SER A 147 -8.97 1.63 -0.21
CA SER A 147 -9.02 0.27 -0.73
C SER A 147 -7.61 -0.33 -0.76
N LEU A 148 -7.40 -1.37 0.02
CA LEU A 148 -6.12 -2.09 0.07
C LEU A 148 -6.33 -3.54 -0.40
N SER A 149 -5.45 -4.02 -1.27
CA SER A 149 -5.42 -5.40 -1.73
C SER A 149 -3.98 -5.92 -1.73
N ILE A 150 -3.63 -6.82 -0.81
CA ILE A 150 -2.27 -7.32 -0.65
C ILE A 150 -2.29 -8.85 -0.71
N VAL A 151 -1.53 -9.44 -1.64
CA VAL A 151 -1.45 -10.89 -1.74
C VAL A 151 -0.45 -11.45 -0.74
N SER A 152 0.73 -10.84 -0.61
CA SER A 152 1.76 -11.27 0.35
C SER A 152 2.52 -10.06 0.91
N GLY A 153 2.44 -9.88 2.21
CA GLY A 153 3.05 -8.75 2.93
C GLY A 153 2.13 -8.18 4.01
N ASP A 154 2.69 -7.40 4.89
CA ASP A 154 1.97 -6.76 5.97
C ASP A 154 1.45 -5.37 5.56
N ALA A 155 0.27 -5.01 6.09
CA ALA A 155 -0.25 -3.65 6.07
C ALA A 155 -0.19 -3.04 7.47
N LYS A 156 0.62 -1.99 7.65
CA LYS A 156 0.79 -1.29 8.94
C LYS A 156 0.39 0.17 8.79
N LEU A 157 -0.70 0.54 9.46
CA LEU A 157 -1.30 1.87 9.43
C LEU A 157 -1.24 2.47 10.84
N ASP A 158 -0.68 3.66 10.97
CA ASP A 158 -0.57 4.39 12.24
C ASP A 158 -1.01 5.84 12.06
N GLN A 159 -1.77 6.36 13.01
CA GLN A 159 -2.30 7.73 13.00
C GLN A 159 -3.12 8.04 11.73
N VAL A 160 -4.00 7.11 11.33
CA VAL A 160 -4.81 7.23 10.11
C VAL A 160 -6.25 7.60 10.47
N LYS A 161 -6.82 8.56 9.74
CA LYS A 161 -8.24 8.87 9.78
C LYS A 161 -8.89 8.36 8.50
N ILE A 162 -9.81 7.40 8.63
CA ILE A 162 -10.50 6.71 7.55
C ILE A 162 -11.99 7.04 7.62
N ASP A 163 -12.55 7.63 6.57
CA ASP A 163 -14.02 7.79 6.50
C ASP A 163 -14.68 6.45 6.20
N SER A 164 -14.27 5.80 5.12
CA SER A 164 -14.74 4.46 4.75
C SER A 164 -13.64 3.67 4.04
N GLY A 165 -13.64 2.34 4.18
CA GLY A 165 -12.62 1.55 3.49
C GLY A 165 -12.78 0.04 3.60
N ASN A 166 -11.93 -0.63 2.81
CA ASN A 166 -11.70 -2.07 2.88
C ASN A 166 -10.20 -2.38 2.78
N ALA A 167 -9.81 -3.46 3.44
CA ALA A 167 -8.47 -4.03 3.36
C ALA A 167 -8.56 -5.54 3.21
N ASP A 168 -8.10 -6.07 2.09
CA ASP A 168 -8.13 -7.48 1.75
C ASP A 168 -6.70 -8.02 1.65
N LEU A 169 -6.32 -8.93 2.57
CA LEU A 169 -5.02 -9.56 2.62
C LEU A 169 -5.14 -11.06 2.40
N THR A 170 -4.34 -11.62 1.50
CA THR A 170 -4.31 -13.09 1.33
C THR A 170 -3.34 -13.71 2.32
N SER A 171 -2.12 -13.15 2.45
CA SER A 171 -1.12 -13.64 3.40
C SER A 171 -0.34 -12.46 3.97
N GLY A 172 -0.40 -12.30 5.27
CA GLY A 172 0.22 -11.20 6.01
C GLY A 172 -0.72 -10.58 7.04
N ASN A 173 -0.21 -9.70 7.85
CA ASN A 173 -0.93 -9.13 8.98
C ASN A 173 -1.46 -7.73 8.65
N PHE A 174 -2.67 -7.44 9.15
CA PHE A 174 -3.22 -6.09 9.14
C PHE A 174 -3.08 -5.46 10.53
N ILE A 175 -2.40 -4.32 10.62
CA ILE A 175 -2.18 -3.63 11.89
C ILE A 175 -2.64 -2.17 11.73
N LEU A 176 -3.60 -1.76 12.55
CA LEU A 176 -4.09 -0.39 12.62
C LEU A 176 -3.93 0.13 14.04
N LYS A 177 -3.21 1.26 14.20
CA LYS A 177 -2.94 1.86 15.51
C LYS A 177 -3.25 3.35 15.55
N ASN A 178 -3.61 3.86 16.75
CA ASN A 178 -3.75 5.28 17.04
C ASN A 178 -4.60 6.03 16.00
N SER A 179 -5.67 5.42 15.55
CA SER A 179 -6.41 5.81 14.34
C SER A 179 -7.88 6.05 14.63
N GLN A 180 -8.61 6.61 13.65
CA GLN A 180 -10.04 6.87 13.76
C GLN A 180 -10.77 6.33 12.54
N ILE A 181 -11.86 5.60 12.77
CA ILE A 181 -12.79 5.14 11.75
C ILE A 181 -14.08 5.98 11.87
N MET A 182 -14.44 6.70 10.80
CA MET A 182 -15.57 7.61 10.82
C MET A 182 -16.91 6.94 10.47
N LYS A 183 -16.90 6.02 9.50
CA LYS A 183 -18.10 5.29 9.08
C LYS A 183 -17.90 3.78 9.13
N ILE A 184 -17.07 3.24 8.24
CA ILE A 184 -16.87 1.80 8.16
C ILE A 184 -15.47 1.45 7.68
N LEU A 185 -14.86 0.45 8.33
CA LEU A 185 -13.69 -0.26 7.82
C LEU A 185 -13.97 -1.77 7.85
N ALA A 186 -13.85 -2.41 6.69
CA ALA A 186 -13.90 -3.86 6.55
C ALA A 186 -12.49 -4.40 6.31
N VAL A 187 -12.05 -5.37 7.11
CA VAL A 187 -10.74 -6.04 6.97
C VAL A 187 -10.98 -7.52 6.78
N THR A 188 -10.42 -8.08 5.71
CA THR A 188 -10.49 -9.51 5.40
C THR A 188 -9.08 -10.06 5.25
N THR A 189 -8.77 -11.12 5.98
CA THR A 189 -7.47 -11.81 5.91
C THR A 189 -7.69 -13.31 5.67
N VAL A 190 -7.01 -13.90 4.71
CA VAL A 190 -7.09 -15.34 4.53
C VAL A 190 -6.13 -16.04 5.48
N SER A 191 -4.87 -15.60 5.54
CA SER A 191 -3.87 -16.15 6.46
C SER A 191 -3.03 -15.03 7.06
N GLY A 192 -3.16 -14.83 8.35
CA GLY A 192 -2.49 -13.78 9.11
C GLY A 192 -3.41 -13.14 10.14
N ASP A 193 -2.84 -12.34 11.01
CA ASP A 193 -3.52 -11.75 12.15
C ASP A 193 -3.95 -10.30 11.88
N ASN A 194 -5.09 -9.93 12.45
CA ASN A 194 -5.60 -8.57 12.43
C ASN A 194 -5.49 -7.96 13.82
N LEU A 195 -4.72 -6.88 13.95
CA LEU A 195 -4.52 -6.16 15.21
C LEU A 195 -4.99 -4.72 15.10
N ILE A 196 -5.94 -4.36 15.93
CA ILE A 196 -6.44 -2.99 16.11
C ILE A 196 -6.09 -2.53 17.50
N GLU A 197 -5.37 -1.42 17.61
CA GLU A 197 -4.88 -0.91 18.89
C GLU A 197 -5.08 0.59 18.99
N ASN A 198 -5.76 1.04 20.07
CA ASN A 198 -6.03 2.46 20.31
C ASN A 198 -6.72 3.13 19.11
N VAL A 199 -7.86 2.59 18.67
CA VAL A 199 -8.64 3.08 17.54
C VAL A 199 -10.00 3.58 18.00
N GLU A 200 -10.37 4.78 17.56
CA GLU A 200 -11.71 5.34 17.81
C GLU A 200 -12.70 4.72 16.83
N VAL A 201 -13.64 3.94 17.36
CA VAL A 201 -14.73 3.29 16.63
C VAL A 201 -15.89 3.02 17.59
N ASP A 202 -17.14 3.05 17.12
CA ASP A 202 -18.29 2.81 17.97
C ASP A 202 -18.66 1.34 18.13
N GLN A 203 -18.49 0.55 17.07
CA GLN A 203 -18.85 -0.87 17.06
C GLN A 203 -17.77 -1.70 16.37
N CYS A 204 -17.60 -2.94 16.82
CA CYS A 204 -16.77 -3.90 16.09
C CYS A 204 -17.43 -5.28 16.03
N ASP A 205 -17.29 -5.94 14.87
CA ASP A 205 -17.65 -7.32 14.61
C ASP A 205 -16.44 -8.10 14.14
N LEU A 206 -16.15 -9.22 14.82
CA LEU A 206 -15.01 -10.08 14.53
C LEU A 206 -15.49 -11.47 14.14
N THR A 207 -14.92 -12.03 13.09
CA THR A 207 -15.20 -13.40 12.63
C THR A 207 -13.90 -14.11 12.27
N THR A 208 -13.70 -15.32 12.74
CA THR A 208 -12.62 -16.21 12.27
C THR A 208 -13.14 -17.62 12.10
N LEU A 209 -12.60 -18.33 11.12
CA LEU A 209 -12.91 -19.76 10.94
C LEU A 209 -11.96 -20.62 11.77
N SER A 210 -10.69 -20.23 11.84
CA SER A 210 -9.67 -20.90 12.66
C SER A 210 -8.76 -19.86 13.28
N GLY A 211 -8.89 -19.70 14.59
CA GLY A 211 -8.21 -18.68 15.39
C GLY A 211 -9.12 -18.10 16.45
N ASP A 212 -8.65 -17.08 17.14
CA ASP A 212 -9.35 -16.43 18.23
C ASP A 212 -9.85 -15.03 17.87
N ASN A 213 -11.02 -14.66 18.40
CA ASN A 213 -11.52 -13.28 18.37
C ASN A 213 -11.44 -12.71 19.78
N THR A 214 -10.64 -11.66 19.95
CA THR A 214 -10.39 -11.02 21.24
C THR A 214 -10.73 -9.54 21.19
N ILE A 215 -11.58 -9.07 22.12
CA ILE A 215 -11.90 -7.67 22.32
C ILE A 215 -11.56 -7.29 23.76
N PHE A 216 -10.64 -6.35 23.96
CA PHE A 216 -10.17 -5.89 25.26
C PHE A 216 -9.77 -7.04 26.20
N GLY A 217 -9.09 -8.07 25.66
CA GLY A 217 -8.60 -9.22 26.43
C GLY A 217 -9.65 -10.30 26.74
N GLY A 218 -10.89 -10.14 26.30
CA GLY A 218 -11.96 -11.13 26.41
C GLY A 218 -12.31 -11.76 25.06
N ASN A 219 -12.67 -13.04 25.06
CA ASN A 219 -13.20 -13.70 23.86
C ASN A 219 -14.57 -13.14 23.53
N ALA A 220 -14.67 -12.41 22.42
CA ALA A 220 -15.90 -11.80 21.96
C ALA A 220 -15.87 -11.61 20.45
N THR A 221 -17.04 -11.71 19.83
CA THR A 221 -17.20 -11.49 18.38
C THR A 221 -17.87 -10.16 18.04
N HIS A 222 -18.43 -9.50 19.04
CA HIS A 222 -19.11 -8.20 18.90
C HIS A 222 -18.90 -7.36 20.14
N ALA A 223 -18.67 -6.06 19.96
CA ALA A 223 -18.71 -5.08 21.05
C ALA A 223 -19.21 -3.72 20.59
N GLN A 224 -19.99 -3.09 21.45
CA GLN A 224 -20.26 -1.65 21.43
C GLN A 224 -19.13 -0.98 22.21
N ILE A 225 -18.31 -0.18 21.54
CA ILE A 225 -17.12 0.46 22.11
C ILE A 225 -17.39 1.94 22.40
N GLY A 226 -17.96 2.63 21.45
CA GLY A 226 -18.35 4.03 21.56
C GLY A 226 -19.76 4.24 22.11
N LYS A 227 -20.22 5.49 22.09
CA LYS A 227 -21.52 5.87 22.63
C LYS A 227 -22.67 5.78 21.62
N GLU A 228 -22.34 5.78 20.34
CA GLU A 228 -23.33 5.82 19.27
C GLU A 228 -23.68 4.40 18.80
N THR A 229 -24.95 4.03 18.85
CA THR A 229 -25.42 2.69 18.43
C THR A 229 -25.49 2.53 16.90
N ASN A 230 -25.50 3.64 16.15
CA ASN A 230 -25.46 3.66 14.68
C ASN A 230 -24.24 4.45 14.18
N GLY A 231 -23.17 4.46 14.95
CA GLY A 231 -21.95 5.17 14.64
C GLY A 231 -21.01 4.39 13.72
N SER A 232 -19.73 4.65 13.87
CA SER A 232 -18.67 4.00 13.08
C SER A 232 -18.56 2.50 13.37
N HIS A 233 -18.18 1.73 12.35
CA HIS A 233 -18.19 0.27 12.43
C HIS A 233 -16.90 -0.34 11.87
N LEU A 234 -16.26 -1.18 12.66
CA LEU A 234 -15.13 -2.03 12.25
C LEU A 234 -15.64 -3.46 12.07
N LYS A 235 -15.36 -4.03 10.89
CA LYS A 235 -15.61 -5.44 10.61
C LYS A 235 -14.29 -6.13 10.32
N MET A 236 -13.96 -7.20 11.03
CA MET A 236 -12.78 -8.00 10.74
C MET A 236 -13.14 -9.45 10.51
N SER A 237 -12.60 -10.04 9.46
CA SER A 237 -12.80 -11.43 9.11
C SER A 237 -11.46 -12.09 8.80
N ALA A 238 -11.19 -13.25 9.42
CA ALA A 238 -10.04 -14.08 9.10
C ALA A 238 -10.50 -15.50 8.72
N VAL A 239 -9.81 -16.15 7.80
CA VAL A 239 -10.00 -17.59 7.59
C VAL A 239 -9.10 -18.37 8.53
N SER A 240 -7.82 -18.00 8.60
CA SER A 240 -6.86 -18.58 9.55
C SER A 240 -6.02 -17.46 10.15
N GLY A 241 -6.20 -17.23 11.43
CA GLY A 241 -5.54 -16.15 12.17
C GLY A 241 -6.46 -15.48 13.20
N ASP A 242 -5.87 -14.67 14.04
CA ASP A 242 -6.55 -14.02 15.15
C ASP A 242 -7.03 -12.61 14.78
N ASN A 243 -8.20 -12.23 15.33
CA ASN A 243 -8.67 -10.86 15.31
C ASN A 243 -8.58 -10.29 16.73
N THR A 244 -7.80 -9.24 16.90
CA THR A 244 -7.58 -8.62 18.21
C THR A 244 -7.88 -7.12 18.18
N VAL A 245 -8.72 -6.65 19.10
CA VAL A 245 -9.00 -5.24 19.40
C VAL A 245 -8.57 -4.94 20.84
N LYS A 246 -7.73 -3.90 21.04
CA LYS A 246 -7.23 -3.50 22.36
C LYS A 246 -6.92 -2.01 22.47
#